data_0fcc2e5193efe59edee1bcbce50ed0a3
#
_entry.id   0fcc2e5193efe59edee1bcbce50ed0a3
#
_cell.length_a   1.000
_cell.length_b   1.000
_cell.length_c   1.000
_cell.angle_alpha   90.00
_cell.angle_beta   90.00
_cell.angle_gamma   90.00
#
_symmetry.space_group_name_H-M   'P 1'
#
loop_
_entity.id
_entity.type
_entity.pdbx_description
1 polymer ?
#
loop_
_entity_poly.entity_id
_entity_poly.type
_entity_poly.pdbx_seq_one_letter_code
_entity_poly.pdbx_strand_id
1 'polypeptide(L)'
;MVFITEEIIRQLQKLMDDIDEPLKRTFQKPILPSNLYRAIRDSHLVGMSGYSKEGLPIIAIGAGLSSFDKASVNYYVQSHIQMNEYRDRVLLPSATKKFGRHIGTCIKVLDMTGLRLSSLNHIKILTAISTIDELNYPEKTDAYYIVNAPYVFSACWKAVRPLLQERTKLKVQVLPGSGKNELLKIMDYASLPHFCNRDGSGSGSGSSRHSRNGKVDNNCFSMDHAFHQQLYNYTKQQAEVTPMKGGSVRVAFPEPDPDDIKISETIESEFQKLHGNETCNAFLEIKINGD
;
A
#
# COMPACT_ATOMS: atom_id res chain seq x y z
N MET A 1 24.77 -26.27 -6.12
CA MET A 1 23.67 -26.45 -5.13
C MET A 1 24.34 -26.36 -3.76
N VAL A 2 24.16 -25.21 -3.07
CA VAL A 2 24.75 -24.99 -1.73
C VAL A 2 23.83 -25.69 -0.74
N PHE A 3 24.32 -26.76 -0.11
CA PHE A 3 23.58 -27.38 1.00
C PHE A 3 23.61 -26.43 2.20
N ILE A 4 22.48 -25.84 2.50
CA ILE A 4 22.30 -25.11 3.76
C ILE A 4 22.27 -26.20 4.84
N THR A 5 23.30 -26.28 5.65
CA THR A 5 23.37 -27.26 6.75
C THR A 5 22.45 -26.78 7.89
N GLU A 6 21.92 -27.74 8.69
CA GLU A 6 21.11 -27.44 9.89
C GLU A 6 21.83 -26.46 10.85
N GLU A 7 23.16 -26.51 10.87
CA GLU A 7 24.00 -25.61 11.65
C GLU A 7 23.88 -24.14 11.19
N ILE A 8 23.85 -23.89 9.88
CA ILE A 8 23.63 -22.52 9.34
C ILE A 8 22.22 -22.02 9.69
N ILE A 9 21.23 -22.89 9.61
CA ILE A 9 19.84 -22.56 10.00
C ILE A 9 19.80 -22.22 11.49
N ARG A 10 20.45 -22.98 12.35
CA ARG A 10 20.52 -22.73 13.79
C ARG A 10 21.28 -21.45 14.13
N GLN A 11 22.37 -21.14 13.44
CA GLN A 11 23.10 -19.88 13.60
C GLN A 11 22.28 -18.67 13.14
N LEU A 12 21.54 -18.77 12.03
CA LEU A 12 20.60 -17.75 11.58
C LEU A 12 19.45 -17.57 12.57
N GLN A 13 18.90 -18.64 13.12
CA GLN A 13 17.88 -18.57 14.15
C GLN A 13 18.39 -17.88 15.41
N LYS A 14 19.60 -18.19 15.86
CA LYS A 14 20.24 -17.54 17.00
C LYS A 14 20.52 -16.06 16.75
N LEU A 15 20.98 -15.68 15.56
CA LEU A 15 21.14 -14.28 15.15
C LEU A 15 19.80 -13.54 15.10
N MET A 16 18.73 -14.22 14.69
CA MET A 16 17.38 -13.65 14.69
C MET A 16 16.78 -13.52 16.11
N ASP A 17 17.17 -14.39 17.04
CA ASP A 17 16.76 -14.32 18.44
C ASP A 17 17.49 -13.20 19.20
N ASP A 18 18.71 -12.84 18.78
CA ASP A 18 19.50 -11.73 19.29
C ASP A 18 19.11 -10.36 18.70
N ILE A 19 18.24 -10.31 17.68
CA ILE A 19 17.68 -9.05 17.17
C ILE A 19 16.75 -8.46 18.24
N ASP A 20 17.12 -7.28 18.64
CA ASP A 20 16.64 -6.52 19.78
C ASP A 20 15.11 -6.58 19.95
N GLU A 21 14.65 -7.09 21.08
CA GLU A 21 13.25 -7.24 21.48
C GLU A 21 12.35 -5.97 21.37
N PRO A 22 12.87 -4.71 21.43
CA PRO A 22 12.05 -3.51 21.28
C PRO A 22 11.26 -3.45 19.96
N LEU A 23 11.83 -3.89 18.85
CA LEU A 23 11.13 -3.93 17.56
C LEU A 23 9.99 -4.97 17.58
N LYS A 24 10.23 -6.18 18.08
CA LYS A 24 9.19 -7.22 18.21
C LYS A 24 8.01 -6.76 19.09
N ARG A 25 8.27 -6.02 20.18
CA ARG A 25 7.24 -5.51 21.09
C ARG A 25 6.40 -4.38 20.50
N THR A 26 6.97 -3.60 19.62
CA THR A 26 6.26 -2.53 18.92
C THR A 26 5.26 -3.07 17.91
N PHE A 27 5.59 -4.18 17.24
CA PHE A 27 4.73 -4.86 16.27
C PHE A 27 3.48 -5.50 16.89
N GLN A 28 3.44 -5.66 18.21
CA GLN A 28 2.41 -6.46 18.90
C GLN A 28 1.27 -5.64 19.51
N LYS A 29 1.28 -4.30 19.39
CA LYS A 29 0.18 -3.49 19.95
C LYS A 29 -0.96 -3.37 18.93
N PRO A 30 -2.06 -4.12 19.11
CA PRO A 30 -3.21 -3.99 18.23
C PRO A 30 -3.83 -2.61 18.37
N ILE A 31 -4.26 -2.02 17.25
CA ILE A 31 -5.01 -0.78 17.26
C ILE A 31 -6.43 -1.10 17.70
N LEU A 32 -6.71 -0.84 18.92
CA LEU A 32 -8.04 -0.84 19.53
C LEU A 32 -8.25 0.54 20.18
N PRO A 33 -9.40 1.12 20.15
CA PRO A 33 -10.73 0.59 19.86
C PRO A 33 -11.14 0.61 18.38
N SER A 34 -12.28 -0.03 18.07
CA SER A 34 -12.77 -0.25 16.70
C SER A 34 -13.00 1.03 15.88
N ASN A 35 -13.33 2.15 16.52
CA ASN A 35 -13.49 3.45 15.86
C ASN A 35 -12.16 3.97 15.28
N LEU A 36 -11.05 3.84 16.01
CA LEU A 36 -9.72 4.24 15.53
C LEU A 36 -9.26 3.31 14.41
N TYR A 37 -9.47 2.00 14.54
CA TYR A 37 -9.18 1.03 13.48
C TYR A 37 -9.93 1.40 12.20
N ARG A 38 -11.23 1.67 12.30
CA ARG A 38 -12.07 2.13 11.16
C ARG A 38 -11.54 3.43 10.56
N ALA A 39 -11.28 4.45 11.37
CA ALA A 39 -10.80 5.75 10.91
C ALA A 39 -9.48 5.62 10.11
N ILE A 40 -8.55 4.78 10.56
CA ILE A 40 -7.31 4.52 9.85
C ILE A 40 -7.58 3.84 8.51
N ARG A 41 -8.45 2.82 8.46
CA ARG A 41 -8.76 2.10 7.21
C ARG A 41 -9.53 2.95 6.21
N ASP A 42 -10.41 3.83 6.67
CA ASP A 42 -11.17 4.74 5.82
C ASP A 42 -10.28 5.84 5.20
N SER A 43 -9.12 6.14 5.81
CA SER A 43 -8.18 7.16 5.34
C SER A 43 -6.89 6.61 4.73
N HIS A 44 -6.61 5.33 4.89
CA HIS A 44 -5.55 4.60 4.21
C HIS A 44 -6.15 3.39 3.51
N LEU A 45 -6.50 3.58 2.25
CA LEU A 45 -7.29 2.63 1.45
C LEU A 45 -6.42 1.46 0.99
N VAL A 46 -6.50 0.36 1.68
CA VAL A 46 -5.84 -0.90 1.34
C VAL A 46 -6.83 -2.04 1.52
N GLY A 47 -6.86 -2.97 0.58
CA GLY A 47 -7.72 -4.15 0.65
C GLY A 47 -7.14 -5.31 -0.14
N MET A 48 -7.78 -6.46 -0.07
CA MET A 48 -7.46 -7.63 -0.89
C MET A 48 -8.60 -7.89 -1.87
N SER A 49 -8.33 -7.89 -3.18
CA SER A 49 -9.36 -8.12 -4.20
C SER A 49 -9.51 -9.59 -4.61
N GLY A 50 -8.51 -10.42 -4.36
CA GLY A 50 -8.55 -11.83 -4.73
C GLY A 50 -7.16 -12.43 -4.92
N TYR A 51 -7.04 -13.34 -5.90
CA TYR A 51 -5.80 -14.03 -6.21
C TYR A 51 -5.51 -13.96 -7.72
N SER A 52 -4.22 -13.95 -8.07
CA SER A 52 -3.81 -14.15 -9.45
C SER A 52 -4.09 -15.58 -9.92
N LYS A 53 -3.99 -15.84 -11.23
CA LYS A 53 -4.10 -17.19 -11.81
C LYS A 53 -3.06 -18.14 -11.23
N GLU A 54 -1.94 -17.60 -10.78
CA GLU A 54 -0.89 -18.35 -10.10
C GLU A 54 -1.07 -18.42 -8.58
N GLY A 55 -2.14 -17.88 -8.02
CA GLY A 55 -2.47 -17.96 -6.60
C GLY A 55 -1.83 -16.89 -5.71
N LEU A 56 -1.12 -15.90 -6.28
CA LEU A 56 -0.59 -14.79 -5.48
C LEU A 56 -1.73 -13.89 -5.00
N PRO A 57 -1.78 -13.51 -3.72
CA PRO A 57 -2.75 -12.53 -3.22
C PRO A 57 -2.61 -11.18 -3.94
N ILE A 58 -3.73 -10.57 -4.31
CA ILE A 58 -3.78 -9.26 -4.96
C ILE A 58 -4.19 -8.21 -3.94
N ILE A 59 -3.23 -7.36 -3.57
CA ILE A 59 -3.43 -6.25 -2.64
C ILE A 59 -3.74 -5.00 -3.45
N ALA A 60 -4.93 -4.45 -3.27
CA ALA A 60 -5.39 -3.23 -3.86
C ALA A 60 -5.09 -2.03 -2.94
N ILE A 61 -4.53 -0.95 -3.48
CA ILE A 61 -4.11 0.24 -2.74
C ILE A 61 -4.67 1.48 -3.43
N GLY A 62 -5.54 2.22 -2.76
CA GLY A 62 -6.07 3.50 -3.24
C GLY A 62 -5.12 4.65 -2.91
N ALA A 63 -3.96 4.70 -3.58
CA ALA A 63 -2.89 5.63 -3.25
C ALA A 63 -3.30 7.10 -3.46
N GLY A 64 -4.02 7.41 -4.56
CA GLY A 64 -4.43 8.77 -4.86
C GLY A 64 -5.55 9.32 -3.98
N LEU A 65 -6.34 8.45 -3.34
CA LEU A 65 -7.47 8.82 -2.47
C LEU A 65 -7.18 8.65 -0.98
N SER A 66 -6.04 8.07 -0.60
CA SER A 66 -5.63 7.97 0.80
C SER A 66 -5.27 9.34 1.36
N SER A 67 -5.91 9.72 2.47
CA SER A 67 -5.75 11.07 3.05
C SER A 67 -4.86 11.12 4.28
N PHE A 68 -4.64 10.00 4.96
CA PHE A 68 -3.81 9.87 6.17
C PHE A 68 -4.08 10.95 7.25
N ASP A 69 -5.32 11.46 7.32
CA ASP A 69 -5.72 12.62 8.13
C ASP A 69 -6.51 12.24 9.39
N LYS A 70 -6.74 10.95 9.65
CA LYS A 70 -7.61 10.48 10.75
C LYS A 70 -6.85 9.99 11.98
N ALA A 71 -5.53 9.88 11.89
CA ALA A 71 -4.69 9.39 12.99
C ALA A 71 -3.28 9.94 12.91
N SER A 72 -2.47 9.73 13.95
CA SER A 72 -1.05 10.07 13.91
C SER A 72 -0.26 9.13 13.01
N VAL A 73 0.93 9.56 12.56
CA VAL A 73 1.87 8.75 11.76
C VAL A 73 2.12 7.39 12.43
N ASN A 74 2.32 7.38 13.74
CA ASN A 74 2.55 6.16 14.52
C ASN A 74 1.43 5.13 14.34
N TYR A 75 0.18 5.54 14.31
CA TYR A 75 -0.95 4.64 14.13
C TYR A 75 -1.04 4.10 12.70
N TYR A 76 -0.72 4.90 11.69
CA TYR A 76 -0.67 4.44 10.30
C TYR A 76 0.44 3.40 10.11
N VAL A 77 1.63 3.66 10.63
CA VAL A 77 2.74 2.72 10.59
C VAL A 77 2.39 1.43 11.34
N GLN A 78 1.84 1.52 12.53
CA GLN A 78 1.41 0.36 13.31
C GLN A 78 0.35 -0.47 12.58
N SER A 79 -0.61 0.21 11.94
CA SER A 79 -1.63 -0.41 11.11
C SER A 79 -1.04 -1.12 9.88
N HIS A 80 -0.01 -0.53 9.26
CA HIS A 80 0.71 -1.13 8.14
C HIS A 80 1.45 -2.40 8.57
N ILE A 81 2.14 -2.35 9.71
CA ILE A 81 2.80 -3.51 10.30
C ILE A 81 1.79 -4.64 10.56
N GLN A 82 0.64 -4.34 11.16
CA GLN A 82 -0.41 -5.34 11.39
C GLN A 82 -0.89 -6.01 10.11
N MET A 83 -0.99 -5.25 9.00
CA MET A 83 -1.31 -5.82 7.70
C MET A 83 -0.22 -6.74 7.17
N ASN A 84 1.05 -6.35 7.31
CA ASN A 84 2.18 -7.17 6.90
C ASN A 84 2.26 -8.47 7.70
N GLU A 85 2.08 -8.42 9.03
CA GLU A 85 2.02 -9.61 9.87
C GLU A 85 0.84 -10.51 9.49
N TYR A 86 -0.34 -9.94 9.24
CA TYR A 86 -1.49 -10.70 8.76
C TYR A 86 -1.23 -11.33 7.38
N ARG A 87 -0.61 -10.60 6.46
CA ARG A 87 -0.19 -11.14 5.16
C ARG A 87 0.72 -12.35 5.35
N ASP A 88 1.77 -12.21 6.14
CA ASP A 88 2.82 -13.22 6.25
C ASP A 88 2.36 -14.45 7.08
N ARG A 89 1.55 -14.23 8.13
CA ARG A 89 1.12 -15.31 9.03
C ARG A 89 -0.21 -15.95 8.64
N VAL A 90 -1.04 -15.29 7.85
CA VAL A 90 -2.38 -15.80 7.50
C VAL A 90 -2.58 -15.90 6.00
N LEU A 91 -2.39 -14.80 5.24
CA LEU A 91 -2.73 -14.79 3.82
C LEU A 91 -1.82 -15.70 2.99
N LEU A 92 -0.50 -15.56 3.11
CA LEU A 92 0.46 -16.34 2.32
C LEU A 92 0.40 -17.83 2.65
N PRO A 93 0.33 -18.27 3.94
CA PRO A 93 0.12 -19.68 4.26
C PRO A 93 -1.21 -20.22 3.76
N SER A 94 -2.30 -19.43 3.86
CA SER A 94 -3.61 -19.83 3.34
C SER A 94 -3.61 -19.99 1.82
N ALA A 95 -2.94 -19.08 1.11
CA ALA A 95 -2.74 -19.17 -0.33
C ALA A 95 -1.91 -20.42 -0.71
N THR A 96 -0.81 -20.66 0.00
CA THR A 96 0.01 -21.87 -0.16
C THR A 96 -0.82 -23.15 -0.03
N LYS A 97 -1.65 -23.23 1.02
CA LYS A 97 -2.54 -24.38 1.23
C LYS A 97 -3.59 -24.50 0.13
N LYS A 98 -4.21 -23.37 -0.28
CA LYS A 98 -5.28 -23.34 -1.28
C LYS A 98 -4.79 -23.77 -2.66
N PHE A 99 -3.61 -23.34 -3.07
CA PHE A 99 -3.07 -23.58 -4.41
C PHE A 99 -2.07 -24.76 -4.49
N GLY A 100 -1.77 -25.42 -3.36
CA GLY A 100 -0.91 -26.61 -3.31
C GLY A 100 0.56 -26.36 -3.68
N ARG A 101 1.01 -25.09 -3.69
CA ARG A 101 2.40 -24.68 -3.95
C ARG A 101 2.82 -23.56 -3.01
N HIS A 102 4.12 -23.41 -2.78
CA HIS A 102 4.62 -22.32 -1.95
C HIS A 102 4.30 -20.94 -2.57
N ILE A 103 3.65 -20.08 -1.79
CA ILE A 103 3.33 -18.70 -2.13
C ILE A 103 3.91 -17.79 -1.04
N GLY A 104 5.00 -17.08 -1.38
CA GLY A 104 5.74 -16.22 -0.46
C GLY A 104 5.63 -14.72 -0.76
N THR A 105 4.95 -14.35 -1.87
CA THR A 105 4.84 -12.96 -2.34
C THR A 105 3.39 -12.61 -2.69
N CYS A 106 3.14 -11.32 -2.89
CA CYS A 106 1.84 -10.79 -3.34
C CYS A 106 2.03 -9.85 -4.54
N ILE A 107 0.95 -9.58 -5.26
CA ILE A 107 0.86 -8.53 -6.27
C ILE A 107 0.22 -7.30 -5.62
N LYS A 108 0.78 -6.11 -5.86
CA LYS A 108 0.18 -4.84 -5.43
C LYS A 108 -0.36 -4.08 -6.65
N VAL A 109 -1.64 -3.66 -6.60
CA VAL A 109 -2.27 -2.80 -7.63
C VAL A 109 -2.58 -1.46 -6.99
N LEU A 110 -1.93 -0.40 -7.48
CA LEU A 110 -2.01 0.96 -6.93
C LEU A 110 -2.90 1.83 -7.82
N ASP A 111 -4.02 2.28 -7.27
CA ASP A 111 -4.92 3.24 -7.91
C ASP A 111 -4.46 4.68 -7.63
N MET A 112 -4.07 5.40 -8.68
CA MET A 112 -3.66 6.80 -8.60
C MET A 112 -4.82 7.78 -8.86
N THR A 113 -6.06 7.29 -8.94
CA THR A 113 -7.24 8.17 -9.07
C THR A 113 -7.24 9.21 -7.96
N GLY A 114 -7.43 10.48 -8.32
CA GLY A 114 -7.51 11.58 -7.34
C GLY A 114 -6.18 12.04 -6.75
N LEU A 115 -5.04 11.52 -7.22
CA LEU A 115 -3.72 12.01 -6.83
C LEU A 115 -3.60 13.50 -7.15
N ARG A 116 -3.26 14.31 -6.13
CA ARG A 116 -3.15 15.77 -6.20
C ARG A 116 -1.82 16.24 -5.61
N LEU A 117 -1.47 17.50 -5.86
CA LEU A 117 -0.30 18.14 -5.26
C LEU A 117 -0.33 18.10 -3.72
N SER A 118 -1.51 18.24 -3.11
CA SER A 118 -1.69 18.11 -1.65
C SER A 118 -1.30 16.74 -1.10
N SER A 119 -1.20 15.71 -1.94
CA SER A 119 -0.73 14.37 -1.52
C SER A 119 0.74 14.36 -1.08
N LEU A 120 1.53 15.39 -1.40
CA LEU A 120 2.89 15.59 -0.88
C LEU A 120 2.95 15.64 0.65
N ASN A 121 1.89 16.14 1.31
CA ASN A 121 1.82 16.18 2.76
C ASN A 121 1.95 14.77 3.41
N HIS A 122 1.75 13.72 2.62
CA HIS A 122 1.79 12.33 3.09
C HIS A 122 3.12 11.62 2.76
N ILE A 123 4.05 12.29 2.09
CA ILE A 123 5.33 11.70 1.66
C ILE A 123 6.10 11.13 2.85
N LYS A 124 6.15 11.85 3.98
CA LYS A 124 6.84 11.40 5.20
C LYS A 124 6.27 10.08 5.75
N ILE A 125 4.95 9.90 5.67
CA ILE A 125 4.30 8.64 6.10
C ILE A 125 4.67 7.51 5.14
N LEU A 126 4.65 7.80 3.83
CA LEU A 126 4.98 6.81 2.80
C LEU A 126 6.45 6.38 2.88
N THR A 127 7.36 7.33 3.12
CA THR A 127 8.79 7.03 3.34
C THR A 127 8.99 6.16 4.58
N ALA A 128 8.34 6.48 5.71
CA ALA A 128 8.42 5.65 6.91
C ALA A 128 7.88 4.22 6.67
N ILE A 129 6.80 4.07 5.92
CA ILE A 129 6.24 2.78 5.53
C ILE A 129 7.21 2.00 4.63
N SER A 130 7.84 2.67 3.65
CA SER A 130 8.83 2.08 2.73
C SER A 130 10.02 1.53 3.50
N THR A 131 10.61 2.36 4.36
CA THR A 131 11.75 1.96 5.21
C THR A 131 11.42 0.75 6.08
N ILE A 132 10.23 0.70 6.67
CA ILE A 132 9.80 -0.46 7.47
C ILE A 132 9.65 -1.70 6.61
N ASP A 133 9.07 -1.58 5.40
CA ASP A 133 8.93 -2.70 4.49
C ASP A 133 10.30 -3.25 4.06
N GLU A 134 11.25 -2.39 3.75
CA GLU A 134 12.60 -2.79 3.33
C GLU A 134 13.37 -3.49 4.46
N LEU A 135 13.30 -2.97 5.68
CA LEU A 135 14.03 -3.52 6.81
C LEU A 135 13.42 -4.81 7.37
N ASN A 136 12.09 -4.95 7.35
CA ASN A 136 11.40 -6.03 8.08
C ASN A 136 10.66 -7.01 7.18
N TYR A 137 10.30 -6.61 5.96
CA TYR A 137 9.49 -7.40 5.03
C TYR A 137 10.09 -7.45 3.62
N PRO A 138 11.39 -7.78 3.49
CA PRO A 138 12.06 -7.77 2.18
C PRO A 138 11.42 -8.78 1.23
N GLU A 139 11.43 -8.44 -0.06
CA GLU A 139 11.04 -9.32 -1.18
C GLU A 139 9.60 -9.90 -1.09
N LYS A 140 8.68 -9.23 -0.37
CA LYS A 140 7.28 -9.70 -0.23
C LYS A 140 6.37 -9.30 -1.39
N THR A 141 6.85 -8.48 -2.32
CA THR A 141 6.08 -8.06 -3.50
C THR A 141 6.70 -8.60 -4.77
N ASP A 142 5.90 -9.32 -5.55
CA ASP A 142 6.26 -9.86 -6.86
C ASP A 142 6.21 -8.76 -7.93
N ALA A 143 5.10 -8.05 -8.03
CA ALA A 143 4.92 -6.95 -8.97
C ALA A 143 4.05 -5.83 -8.39
N TYR A 144 4.33 -4.61 -8.85
CA TYR A 144 3.54 -3.41 -8.62
C TYR A 144 2.91 -2.97 -9.94
N TYR A 145 1.59 -2.94 -10.00
CA TYR A 145 0.84 -2.39 -11.12
C TYR A 145 0.25 -1.04 -10.72
N ILE A 146 0.63 0.02 -11.44
CA ILE A 146 0.13 1.38 -11.22
C ILE A 146 -0.92 1.67 -12.28
N VAL A 147 -2.14 2.02 -11.86
CA VAL A 147 -3.29 2.27 -12.74
C VAL A 147 -3.91 3.64 -12.47
N ASN A 148 -4.70 4.13 -13.41
CA ASN A 148 -5.39 5.41 -13.34
C ASN A 148 -4.42 6.58 -13.03
N ALA A 149 -3.20 6.52 -13.58
CA ALA A 149 -2.15 7.50 -13.34
C ALA A 149 -2.49 8.84 -14.02
N PRO A 150 -2.71 9.93 -13.26
CA PRO A 150 -2.92 11.25 -13.84
C PRO A 150 -1.61 11.82 -14.41
N TYR A 151 -1.71 12.92 -15.18
CA TYR A 151 -0.53 13.58 -15.76
C TYR A 151 0.54 13.93 -14.72
N VAL A 152 0.12 14.43 -13.56
CA VAL A 152 1.00 14.73 -12.40
C VAL A 152 1.88 13.53 -12.03
N PHE A 153 1.29 12.34 -11.94
CA PHE A 153 2.05 11.12 -11.67
C PHE A 153 3.08 10.84 -12.76
N SER A 154 2.70 10.97 -14.03
CA SER A 154 3.58 10.67 -15.15
C SER A 154 4.82 11.56 -15.20
N ALA A 155 4.69 12.84 -14.81
CA ALA A 155 5.81 13.77 -14.70
C ALA A 155 6.77 13.36 -13.58
N CYS A 156 6.26 13.10 -12.37
CA CYS A 156 7.06 12.64 -11.25
C CYS A 156 7.72 11.28 -11.52
N TRP A 157 7.01 10.36 -12.17
CA TRP A 157 7.54 9.04 -12.48
C TRP A 157 8.77 9.08 -13.38
N LYS A 158 8.80 9.98 -14.37
CA LYS A 158 9.98 10.16 -15.23
C LYS A 158 11.22 10.57 -14.45
N ALA A 159 11.05 11.41 -13.42
CA ALA A 159 12.14 11.88 -12.59
C ALA A 159 12.57 10.86 -11.52
N VAL A 160 11.62 10.13 -10.94
CA VAL A 160 11.87 9.17 -9.85
C VAL A 160 12.39 7.82 -10.35
N ARG A 161 11.90 7.35 -11.49
CA ARG A 161 12.27 6.02 -12.02
C ARG A 161 13.78 5.78 -12.11
N PRO A 162 14.63 6.72 -12.56
CA PRO A 162 16.07 6.53 -12.58
C PRO A 162 16.71 6.30 -11.21
N LEU A 163 16.09 6.82 -10.14
CA LEU A 163 16.61 6.72 -8.76
C LEU A 163 16.32 5.36 -8.11
N LEU A 164 15.34 4.62 -8.63
CA LEU A 164 14.98 3.31 -8.10
C LEU A 164 16.07 2.28 -8.39
N GLN A 165 16.25 1.34 -7.46
CA GLN A 165 17.10 0.17 -7.69
C GLN A 165 16.60 -0.65 -8.87
N GLU A 166 17.49 -1.29 -9.63
CA GLU A 166 17.13 -2.06 -10.83
C GLU A 166 16.09 -3.16 -10.55
N ARG A 167 16.22 -3.87 -9.43
CA ARG A 167 15.24 -4.89 -9.00
C ARG A 167 13.84 -4.30 -8.80
N THR A 168 13.73 -3.07 -8.28
CA THR A 168 12.46 -2.38 -8.08
C THR A 168 11.88 -1.91 -9.41
N LYS A 169 12.73 -1.36 -10.31
CA LYS A 169 12.31 -0.95 -11.67
C LYS A 169 11.67 -2.11 -12.45
N LEU A 170 12.23 -3.32 -12.30
CA LEU A 170 11.71 -4.51 -12.98
C LEU A 170 10.34 -4.95 -12.45
N LYS A 171 10.05 -4.67 -11.17
CA LYS A 171 8.78 -5.04 -10.53
C LYS A 171 7.66 -4.02 -10.79
N VAL A 172 7.98 -2.77 -11.15
CA VAL A 172 6.98 -1.69 -11.30
C VAL A 172 6.54 -1.53 -12.74
N GLN A 173 5.24 -1.67 -12.98
CA GLN A 173 4.60 -1.51 -14.28
C GLN A 173 3.51 -0.45 -14.21
N VAL A 174 3.63 0.61 -15.01
CA VAL A 174 2.60 1.65 -15.14
C VAL A 174 1.72 1.28 -16.32
N LEU A 175 0.45 0.98 -16.03
CA LEU A 175 -0.52 0.56 -17.03
C LEU A 175 -1.37 1.74 -17.52
N PRO A 176 -1.78 1.74 -18.79
CA PRO A 176 -2.65 2.78 -19.33
C PRO A 176 -4.06 2.68 -18.75
N GLY A 177 -4.65 3.82 -18.38
CA GLY A 177 -5.99 3.91 -17.82
C GLY A 177 -6.17 3.03 -16.60
N SER A 178 -7.25 2.25 -16.56
CA SER A 178 -7.54 1.33 -15.45
C SER A 178 -6.70 0.04 -15.43
N GLY A 179 -5.88 -0.19 -16.46
CA GLY A 179 -5.06 -1.40 -16.58
C GLY A 179 -5.84 -2.70 -16.74
N LYS A 180 -7.16 -2.64 -16.92
CA LYS A 180 -8.08 -3.80 -16.93
C LYS A 180 -7.61 -4.92 -17.84
N ASN A 181 -7.30 -4.62 -19.10
CA ASN A 181 -6.94 -5.64 -20.09
C ASN A 181 -5.63 -6.35 -19.74
N GLU A 182 -4.65 -5.62 -19.23
CA GLU A 182 -3.37 -6.19 -18.82
C GLU A 182 -3.52 -7.04 -17.57
N LEU A 183 -4.27 -6.55 -16.57
CA LEU A 183 -4.52 -7.28 -15.32
C LEU A 183 -5.31 -8.56 -15.55
N LEU A 184 -6.27 -8.60 -16.48
CA LEU A 184 -7.01 -9.81 -16.83
C LEU A 184 -6.15 -10.92 -17.47
N LYS A 185 -4.93 -10.61 -17.90
CA LYS A 185 -3.97 -11.65 -18.34
C LYS A 185 -3.47 -12.47 -17.16
N ILE A 186 -3.34 -11.87 -15.96
CA ILE A 186 -2.76 -12.49 -14.77
C ILE A 186 -3.77 -12.82 -13.67
N MET A 187 -4.99 -12.33 -13.74
CA MET A 187 -6.06 -12.60 -12.76
C MET A 187 -7.42 -12.73 -13.43
N ASP A 188 -8.36 -13.37 -12.74
CA ASP A 188 -9.74 -13.47 -13.20
C ASP A 188 -10.51 -12.20 -12.89
N TYR A 189 -11.61 -11.97 -13.62
CA TYR A 189 -12.49 -10.81 -13.43
C TYR A 189 -12.98 -10.66 -11.98
N ALA A 190 -13.25 -11.76 -11.30
CA ALA A 190 -13.68 -11.76 -9.90
C ALA A 190 -12.59 -11.26 -8.92
N SER A 191 -11.32 -11.35 -9.31
CA SER A 191 -10.16 -10.88 -8.52
C SER A 191 -9.70 -9.47 -8.92
N LEU A 192 -10.28 -8.90 -9.98
CA LEU A 192 -9.92 -7.59 -10.47
C LEU A 192 -10.36 -6.51 -9.45
N PRO A 193 -9.46 -5.60 -9.00
CA PRO A 193 -9.83 -4.53 -8.10
C PRO A 193 -10.98 -3.69 -8.66
N HIS A 194 -11.93 -3.29 -7.82
CA HIS A 194 -13.16 -2.60 -8.23
C HIS A 194 -12.91 -1.31 -9.02
N PHE A 195 -11.84 -0.59 -8.73
CA PHE A 195 -11.46 0.64 -9.43
C PHE A 195 -10.94 0.40 -10.85
N CYS A 196 -10.54 -0.83 -11.19
CA CYS A 196 -10.17 -1.23 -12.55
C CYS A 196 -11.39 -1.53 -13.44
N ASN A 197 -12.60 -1.63 -12.88
CA ASN A 197 -13.84 -1.85 -13.60
C ASN A 197 -14.51 -0.56 -14.10
N ARG A 198 -13.98 0.60 -13.76
CA ARG A 198 -14.52 1.87 -14.25
C ARG A 198 -14.15 2.01 -15.73
N ASP A 199 -15.15 1.93 -16.59
CA ASP A 199 -14.99 2.28 -18.00
C ASP A 199 -14.64 3.77 -18.09
N GLY A 200 -13.55 4.08 -18.81
CA GLY A 200 -12.97 5.42 -18.86
C GLY A 200 -13.82 6.42 -19.64
N SER A 201 -14.94 6.85 -19.05
CA SER A 201 -15.71 7.98 -19.55
C SER A 201 -16.08 8.91 -18.38
N GLY A 202 -15.35 10.02 -18.29
CA GLY A 202 -15.82 11.24 -17.62
C GLY A 202 -15.47 11.37 -16.14
N SER A 203 -14.67 12.39 -15.85
CA SER A 203 -14.60 13.06 -14.56
C SER A 203 -16.01 13.36 -14.05
N GLY A 204 -16.48 12.61 -13.08
CA GLY A 204 -17.74 12.80 -12.41
C GLY A 204 -17.59 12.40 -10.95
N SER A 205 -17.45 13.39 -10.09
CA SER A 205 -17.72 13.30 -8.66
C SER A 205 -19.12 12.70 -8.48
N GLY A 206 -19.21 11.39 -8.25
CA GLY A 206 -20.48 10.65 -8.15
C GLY A 206 -20.52 9.86 -6.87
N SER A 207 -21.13 10.48 -5.86
CA SER A 207 -21.79 9.88 -4.71
C SER A 207 -22.29 8.46 -5.02
N SER A 208 -21.95 7.53 -4.15
CA SER A 208 -22.43 6.12 -4.15
C SER A 208 -23.96 6.08 -4.23
N ARG A 209 -24.52 5.93 -5.43
CA ARG A 209 -25.93 5.53 -5.57
C ARG A 209 -25.98 4.02 -5.30
N HIS A 210 -26.62 3.66 -4.21
CA HIS A 210 -27.02 2.30 -3.90
C HIS A 210 -27.72 1.70 -5.14
N SER A 211 -27.01 0.81 -5.83
CA SER A 211 -27.62 -0.02 -6.88
C SER A 211 -28.49 -1.08 -6.21
N ARG A 212 -29.80 -0.96 -6.40
CA ARG A 212 -30.86 -1.85 -5.85
C ARG A 212 -30.93 -3.23 -6.50
N ASN A 213 -29.90 -3.67 -7.20
CA ASN A 213 -29.86 -5.03 -7.75
C ASN A 213 -28.67 -5.76 -7.13
N GLY A 214 -28.91 -6.81 -6.37
CA GLY A 214 -28.08 -7.75 -5.62
C GLY A 214 -26.66 -8.10 -6.13
N LYS A 215 -25.95 -7.16 -6.75
CA LYS A 215 -24.52 -7.22 -6.99
C LYS A 215 -23.82 -6.96 -5.68
N VAL A 216 -23.20 -7.97 -5.12
CA VAL A 216 -22.23 -7.85 -4.02
C VAL A 216 -21.28 -6.70 -4.38
N ASP A 217 -21.29 -5.66 -3.58
CA ASP A 217 -20.40 -4.51 -3.74
C ASP A 217 -18.96 -5.01 -3.53
N ASN A 218 -18.26 -5.24 -4.63
CA ASN A 218 -16.91 -5.83 -4.62
C ASN A 218 -15.83 -4.79 -4.25
N ASN A 219 -16.22 -3.77 -3.47
CA ASN A 219 -15.32 -2.75 -2.97
C ASN A 219 -14.41 -3.33 -1.88
N CYS A 220 -13.20 -3.74 -2.27
CA CYS A 220 -12.22 -4.31 -1.34
C CYS A 220 -11.70 -3.31 -0.28
N PHE A 221 -12.04 -2.03 -0.37
CA PHE A 221 -11.75 -1.02 0.66
C PHE A 221 -12.85 -0.91 1.72
N SER A 222 -14.04 -1.45 1.46
CA SER A 222 -15.16 -1.42 2.42
C SER A 222 -14.82 -2.22 3.68
N MET A 223 -15.16 -1.67 4.84
CA MET A 223 -15.02 -2.37 6.12
C MET A 223 -15.90 -3.62 6.23
N ASP A 224 -16.94 -3.72 5.41
CA ASP A 224 -17.82 -4.89 5.34
C ASP A 224 -17.22 -6.01 4.48
N HIS A 225 -16.12 -5.74 3.74
CA HIS A 225 -15.43 -6.74 2.97
C HIS A 225 -14.76 -7.78 3.87
N ALA A 226 -14.83 -9.06 3.50
CA ALA A 226 -14.33 -10.19 4.29
C ALA A 226 -12.86 -10.03 4.73
N PHE A 227 -12.01 -9.43 3.89
CA PHE A 227 -10.62 -9.14 4.21
C PHE A 227 -10.49 -8.28 5.48
N HIS A 228 -11.25 -7.18 5.58
CA HIS A 228 -11.16 -6.27 6.72
C HIS A 228 -11.73 -6.90 8.00
N GLN A 229 -12.79 -7.69 7.88
CA GLN A 229 -13.36 -8.43 9.01
C GLN A 229 -12.35 -9.47 9.56
N GLN A 230 -11.70 -10.22 8.67
CA GLN A 230 -10.68 -11.20 9.05
C GLN A 230 -9.43 -10.53 9.65
N LEU A 231 -8.94 -9.45 9.05
CA LEU A 231 -7.81 -8.68 9.57
C LEU A 231 -8.12 -8.11 10.95
N TYR A 232 -9.32 -7.56 11.16
CA TYR A 232 -9.72 -7.03 12.45
C TYR A 232 -9.84 -8.12 13.52
N ASN A 233 -10.38 -9.29 13.18
CA ASN A 233 -10.46 -10.43 14.09
C ASN A 233 -9.06 -10.96 14.44
N TYR A 234 -8.16 -11.04 13.47
CA TYR A 234 -6.75 -11.37 13.71
C TYR A 234 -6.10 -10.39 14.69
N THR A 235 -6.29 -9.09 14.47
CA THR A 235 -5.76 -8.03 15.34
C THR A 235 -6.27 -8.17 16.78
N LYS A 236 -7.57 -8.50 16.98
CA LYS A 236 -8.13 -8.77 18.31
C LYS A 236 -7.51 -9.99 18.96
N GLN A 237 -7.38 -11.09 18.24
CA GLN A 237 -6.76 -12.31 18.77
C GLN A 237 -5.32 -12.08 19.22
N GLN A 238 -4.54 -11.29 18.45
CA GLN A 238 -3.18 -10.92 18.86
C GLN A 238 -3.17 -10.08 20.15
N ALA A 239 -4.19 -9.25 20.38
CA ALA A 239 -4.33 -8.47 21.60
C ALA A 239 -4.56 -9.35 22.84
N GLU A 240 -5.32 -10.41 22.69
CA GLU A 240 -5.67 -11.34 23.78
C GLU A 240 -4.46 -12.21 24.19
N VAL A 241 -3.65 -12.63 23.20
CA VAL A 241 -2.47 -13.49 23.42
C VAL A 241 -1.31 -12.73 24.06
N THR A 242 -1.22 -11.42 23.86
CA THR A 242 -0.13 -10.59 24.40
C THR A 242 -0.71 -9.51 25.32
N PRO A 243 -0.88 -9.78 26.62
CA PRO A 243 -1.38 -8.78 27.55
C PRO A 243 -0.46 -7.55 27.59
N MET A 244 -1.03 -6.40 27.25
CA MET A 244 -0.31 -5.13 27.26
C MET A 244 0.03 -4.74 28.70
N LYS A 245 1.33 -4.74 29.04
CA LYS A 245 1.80 -3.99 30.22
C LYS A 245 1.57 -2.50 29.95
N GLY A 246 0.79 -1.86 30.81
CA GLY A 246 0.50 -0.43 30.68
C GLY A 246 1.78 0.40 30.61
N GLY A 247 1.90 1.18 29.56
CA GLY A 247 3.00 2.11 29.31
C GLY A 247 2.96 2.60 27.86
N SER A 248 3.09 3.90 27.67
CA SER A 248 3.25 4.49 26.35
C SER A 248 4.63 4.13 25.81
N VAL A 249 4.71 3.19 24.88
CA VAL A 249 5.95 2.92 24.16
C VAL A 249 6.04 3.93 23.01
N ARG A 250 6.93 4.88 23.13
CA ARG A 250 7.36 5.70 21.99
C ARG A 250 8.22 4.80 21.10
N VAL A 251 7.70 4.51 19.92
CA VAL A 251 8.49 3.85 18.88
C VAL A 251 9.37 4.90 18.25
N ALA A 252 10.68 4.71 18.34
CA ALA A 252 11.60 5.42 17.48
C ALA A 252 11.46 4.81 16.09
N PHE A 253 11.06 5.62 15.09
CA PHE A 253 11.12 5.17 13.72
C PHE A 253 12.58 5.00 13.31
N PRO A 254 12.91 3.98 12.50
CA PRO A 254 14.24 3.94 11.87
C PRO A 254 14.44 5.22 11.06
N GLU A 255 15.67 5.68 10.98
CA GLU A 255 16.01 6.78 10.07
C GLU A 255 15.66 6.35 8.64
N PRO A 256 15.03 7.22 7.84
CA PRO A 256 14.71 6.92 6.46
C PRO A 256 15.98 6.58 5.67
N ASP A 257 15.87 5.61 4.77
CA ASP A 257 16.95 5.30 3.85
C ASP A 257 17.33 6.54 3.02
N PRO A 258 18.62 6.83 2.80
CA PRO A 258 19.06 7.97 1.99
C PRO A 258 18.48 7.99 0.58
N ASP A 259 18.26 6.83 -0.04
CA ASP A 259 17.62 6.72 -1.36
C ASP A 259 16.14 7.11 -1.30
N ASP A 260 15.41 6.71 -0.25
CA ASP A 260 14.02 7.12 -0.01
C ASP A 260 13.90 8.63 0.22
N ILE A 261 14.85 9.24 0.95
CA ILE A 261 14.92 10.70 1.13
C ILE A 261 15.07 11.39 -0.22
N LYS A 262 16.01 10.94 -1.04
CA LYS A 262 16.27 11.52 -2.37
C LYS A 262 15.07 11.37 -3.31
N ILE A 263 14.36 10.24 -3.25
CA ILE A 263 13.11 10.01 -4.00
C ILE A 263 12.05 11.02 -3.55
N SER A 264 11.87 11.18 -2.24
CA SER A 264 10.91 12.13 -1.66
C SER A 264 11.18 13.58 -2.10
N GLU A 265 12.42 14.04 -1.99
CA GLU A 265 12.84 15.38 -2.42
C GLU A 265 12.64 15.59 -3.92
N THR A 266 12.91 14.55 -4.72
CA THR A 266 12.69 14.61 -6.18
C THR A 266 11.20 14.74 -6.50
N ILE A 267 10.33 13.99 -5.82
CA ILE A 267 8.88 14.09 -5.99
C ILE A 267 8.41 15.51 -5.60
N GLU A 268 8.84 16.03 -4.45
CA GLU A 268 8.50 17.38 -4.01
C GLU A 268 8.92 18.44 -5.03
N SER A 269 10.14 18.35 -5.55
CA SER A 269 10.66 19.26 -6.57
C SER A 269 9.84 19.24 -7.87
N GLU A 270 9.51 18.06 -8.38
CA GLU A 270 8.71 17.92 -9.61
C GLU A 270 7.30 18.47 -9.43
N PHE A 271 6.68 18.23 -8.27
CA PHE A 271 5.37 18.80 -7.97
C PHE A 271 5.39 20.32 -7.89
N GLN A 272 6.44 20.93 -7.28
CA GLN A 272 6.60 22.39 -7.22
C GLN A 272 6.75 22.99 -8.62
N LYS A 273 7.50 22.36 -9.52
CA LYS A 273 7.62 22.79 -10.93
C LYS A 273 6.29 22.80 -11.65
N LEU A 274 5.46 21.76 -11.43
CA LEU A 274 4.12 21.67 -12.02
C LEU A 274 3.20 22.77 -11.49
N HIS A 275 3.24 23.06 -10.20
CA HIS A 275 2.43 24.13 -9.59
C HIS A 275 2.84 25.53 -10.07
N GLY A 276 4.14 25.79 -10.24
CA GLY A 276 4.63 27.02 -10.82
C GLY A 276 4.18 27.25 -12.29
N ASN A 277 4.09 26.16 -13.06
CA ASN A 277 3.60 26.22 -14.45
C ASN A 277 2.08 26.43 -14.52
N GLU A 278 1.30 25.86 -13.62
CA GLU A 278 -0.17 26.09 -13.57
C GLU A 278 -0.50 27.54 -13.22
N THR A 279 0.22 28.14 -12.29
CA THR A 279 0.07 29.60 -11.96
C THR A 279 0.48 30.48 -13.12
N CYS A 280 1.54 30.18 -13.83
CA CYS A 280 1.94 30.92 -15.04
C CYS A 280 0.91 30.82 -16.17
N ASN A 281 0.34 29.64 -16.41
CA ASN A 281 -0.70 29.46 -17.43
C ASN A 281 -2.00 30.18 -17.08
N ALA A 282 -2.41 30.15 -15.81
CA ALA A 282 -3.58 30.89 -15.35
C ALA A 282 -3.39 32.43 -15.50
N PHE A 283 -2.18 32.96 -15.28
CA PHE A 283 -1.86 34.36 -15.52
C PHE A 283 -1.83 34.73 -16.99
N LEU A 284 -1.45 33.80 -17.88
CA LEU A 284 -1.48 34.03 -19.34
C LEU A 284 -2.90 34.02 -19.90
N GLU A 285 -3.78 33.15 -19.41
CA GLU A 285 -5.19 33.13 -19.81
C GLU A 285 -5.97 34.37 -19.36
N ILE A 286 -5.62 34.95 -18.20
CA ILE A 286 -6.24 36.20 -17.72
C ILE A 286 -5.80 37.39 -18.53
N LYS A 287 -4.59 37.39 -19.16
CA LYS A 287 -4.10 38.49 -20.03
C LYS A 287 -4.65 38.44 -21.44
N ILE A 288 -5.16 37.32 -21.93
CA ILE A 288 -5.71 37.16 -23.26
C ILE A 288 -7.18 37.56 -23.36
N ASN A 289 -7.92 37.62 -22.22
CA ASN A 289 -9.34 37.96 -22.16
C ASN A 289 -9.61 39.38 -21.65
N GLY A 290 -8.61 40.26 -21.65
CA GLY A 290 -8.69 41.63 -21.16
C GLY A 290 -8.21 42.66 -22.19
N ASP A 291 -8.76 42.62 -23.44
CA ASP A 291 -8.76 43.75 -24.39
C ASP A 291 -10.09 43.78 -25.15
#